data_de362c79eea82dabf275e4ec4274c95d
#
_entry.id   de362c79eea82dabf275e4ec4274c95d
#
_cell.length_a   1.000
_cell.length_b   1.000
_cell.length_c   1.000
_cell.angle_alpha   90.00
_cell.angle_beta   90.00
_cell.angle_gamma   90.00
#
_symmetry.space_group_name_H-M   'P 1'
#
loop_
_entity.id
_entity.type
_entity.pdbx_description
1 polymer ?
#
loop_
_entity_poly.entity_id
_entity_poly.type
_entity_poly.pdbx_seq_one_letter_code
_entity_poly.pdbx_strand_id
1 'polypeptide(L)'
;MTPKAKKKGATSEPGVRSAFNPPSSARQIRFYQLLVAARKQWFMDALSDALGQLDQDTVKQQIREYVPLDAQKILAAAGLRDEHVFPVPAVLEAKPSLVGYYRLLLGAPQKSFYKGSTGMGRFKGMEELGTVSEKTRPWVPVFCQVMAKPLAELLRGIPKITERDLCELPLLTFGSQLQGSNNTRIGKIAMKDVFVAVKEIVAKYVVSTTESKLTLKNSAGRTVLIALAHDPDVRIQEQVSDQVHHKVAIEVKGGTDVSNVHNRAGEAEKSHQKAKKIWLS
;
A
#
# COMPACT_ATOMS: atom_id res chain seq x y z
N MET A 1 62.30 -26.67 -29.22
CA MET A 1 62.06 -25.20 -29.01
C MET A 1 60.68 -24.83 -29.53
N THR A 2 59.72 -24.74 -28.65
CA THR A 2 58.32 -24.38 -28.95
C THR A 2 58.14 -22.93 -28.58
N PRO A 3 57.52 -22.07 -29.43
CA PRO A 3 57.31 -20.66 -29.10
C PRO A 3 56.14 -20.46 -28.17
N LYS A 4 56.37 -19.72 -27.09
CA LYS A 4 55.37 -19.26 -26.14
C LYS A 4 54.40 -18.27 -26.82
N ALA A 5 53.13 -18.61 -26.87
CA ALA A 5 52.07 -17.70 -27.26
C ALA A 5 51.93 -16.56 -26.23
N LYS A 6 52.14 -15.32 -26.66
CA LYS A 6 51.83 -14.10 -25.91
C LYS A 6 50.29 -13.97 -25.78
N LYS A 7 49.77 -14.07 -24.57
CA LYS A 7 48.42 -13.60 -24.24
C LYS A 7 48.35 -12.09 -24.50
N LYS A 8 47.59 -11.69 -25.52
CA LYS A 8 47.14 -10.30 -25.66
C LYS A 8 46.27 -9.94 -24.48
N GLY A 9 46.75 -9.03 -23.64
CA GLY A 9 45.96 -8.41 -22.61
C GLY A 9 44.77 -7.66 -23.25
N ALA A 10 43.57 -7.98 -22.83
CA ALA A 10 42.40 -7.18 -23.14
C ALA A 10 42.61 -5.81 -22.48
N THR A 11 42.86 -4.80 -23.30
CA THR A 11 42.77 -3.39 -22.89
C THR A 11 41.32 -3.10 -22.55
N SER A 12 40.97 -3.15 -21.27
CA SER A 12 39.76 -2.54 -20.80
C SER A 12 39.85 -1.04 -21.09
N GLU A 13 39.07 -0.56 -22.04
CA GLU A 13 38.83 0.88 -22.20
C GLU A 13 38.51 1.47 -20.82
N PRO A 14 39.11 2.61 -20.44
CA PRO A 14 38.71 3.27 -19.19
C PRO A 14 37.25 3.61 -19.33
N GLY A 15 36.38 2.85 -18.62
CA GLY A 15 34.95 3.10 -18.60
C GLY A 15 34.73 4.56 -18.28
N VAL A 16 34.11 5.27 -19.18
CA VAL A 16 33.55 6.61 -18.91
C VAL A 16 32.67 6.43 -17.70
N ARG A 17 33.17 6.72 -16.51
CA ARG A 17 32.36 6.83 -15.31
C ARG A 17 31.36 7.93 -15.62
N SER A 18 30.13 7.56 -15.93
CA SER A 18 29.08 8.51 -16.25
C SER A 18 29.03 9.50 -15.09
N ALA A 19 29.14 10.78 -15.38
CA ALA A 19 28.96 11.84 -14.40
C ALA A 19 27.54 11.83 -13.80
N PHE A 20 26.68 10.96 -14.30
CA PHE A 20 25.30 10.76 -13.94
C PHE A 20 25.09 9.41 -13.29
N ASN A 21 24.31 9.37 -12.23
CA ASN A 21 23.86 8.14 -11.57
C ASN A 21 22.43 7.81 -12.03
N PRO A 22 22.26 6.92 -13.01
CA PRO A 22 20.94 6.65 -13.57
C PRO A 22 20.00 6.03 -12.53
N PRO A 23 18.70 6.34 -12.56
CA PRO A 23 17.73 5.74 -11.64
C PRO A 23 17.64 4.22 -11.87
N SER A 24 17.50 3.48 -10.77
CA SER A 24 17.28 2.02 -10.84
C SER A 24 15.91 1.67 -11.39
N SER A 25 15.82 0.70 -12.29
CA SER A 25 14.57 0.14 -12.80
C SER A 25 13.81 -0.73 -11.77
N ALA A 26 14.46 -1.15 -10.68
CA ALA A 26 13.92 -2.11 -9.72
C ALA A 26 12.54 -1.72 -9.15
N ARG A 27 12.32 -0.44 -8.89
CA ARG A 27 11.02 0.07 -8.41
C ARG A 27 9.92 -0.11 -9.45
N GLN A 28 10.19 0.23 -10.73
CA GLN A 28 9.22 0.11 -11.81
C GLN A 28 8.89 -1.36 -12.12
N ILE A 29 9.89 -2.23 -12.09
CA ILE A 29 9.68 -3.68 -12.24
C ILE A 29 8.75 -4.20 -11.16
N ARG A 30 8.98 -3.81 -9.90
CA ARG A 30 8.11 -4.17 -8.78
C ARG A 30 6.68 -3.62 -8.97
N PHE A 31 6.52 -2.36 -9.38
CA PHE A 31 5.20 -1.77 -9.63
C PHE A 31 4.46 -2.52 -10.73
N TYR A 32 5.15 -2.91 -11.78
CA TYR A 32 4.59 -3.76 -12.83
C TYR A 32 4.09 -5.10 -12.30
N GLN A 33 4.88 -5.80 -11.47
CA GLN A 33 4.45 -7.05 -10.85
C GLN A 33 3.19 -6.87 -9.98
N LEU A 34 3.13 -5.80 -9.21
CA LEU A 34 1.94 -5.47 -8.40
C LEU A 34 0.74 -5.09 -9.27
N LEU A 35 0.95 -4.39 -10.38
CA LEU A 35 -0.12 -4.08 -11.34
C LEU A 35 -0.67 -5.35 -11.99
N VAL A 36 0.19 -6.29 -12.40
CA VAL A 36 -0.26 -7.59 -12.96
C VAL A 36 -1.12 -8.36 -11.96
N ALA A 37 -0.71 -8.39 -10.68
CA ALA A 37 -1.51 -9.00 -9.63
C ALA A 37 -2.86 -8.27 -9.41
N ALA A 38 -2.82 -6.93 -9.41
CA ALA A 38 -4.00 -6.08 -9.21
C ALA A 38 -5.04 -6.26 -10.33
N ARG A 39 -4.61 -6.40 -11.59
CA ARG A 39 -5.53 -6.66 -12.72
C ARG A 39 -6.41 -7.87 -12.48
N LYS A 40 -5.83 -8.97 -12.04
CA LYS A 40 -6.55 -10.22 -11.73
C LYS A 40 -7.45 -10.13 -10.49
N GLN A 41 -7.19 -9.20 -9.60
CA GLN A 41 -7.89 -9.11 -8.33
C GLN A 41 -8.94 -7.99 -8.27
N TRP A 42 -8.65 -6.82 -8.87
CA TRP A 42 -9.41 -5.59 -8.64
C TRP A 42 -9.80 -4.83 -9.89
N PHE A 43 -9.22 -5.09 -11.07
CA PHE A 43 -9.46 -4.30 -12.28
C PHE A 43 -10.40 -4.99 -13.27
N MET A 44 -10.43 -4.50 -14.48
CA MET A 44 -11.34 -4.91 -15.55
C MET A 44 -11.27 -6.42 -15.82
N ASP A 45 -10.09 -7.03 -15.75
CA ASP A 45 -9.93 -8.48 -15.93
C ASP A 45 -10.74 -9.24 -14.86
N ALA A 46 -10.63 -8.81 -13.60
CA ALA A 46 -11.38 -9.41 -12.49
C ALA A 46 -12.89 -9.19 -12.59
N LEU A 47 -13.32 -8.06 -13.14
CA LEU A 47 -14.72 -7.76 -13.41
C LEU A 47 -15.26 -8.65 -14.52
N SER A 48 -14.53 -8.78 -15.62
CA SER A 48 -14.91 -9.64 -16.76
C SER A 48 -15.04 -11.10 -16.35
N ASP A 49 -14.09 -11.59 -15.53
CA ASP A 49 -14.14 -12.95 -14.99
C ASP A 49 -15.39 -13.17 -14.10
N ALA A 50 -15.72 -12.18 -13.24
CA ALA A 50 -16.90 -12.25 -12.38
C ALA A 50 -18.19 -12.24 -13.20
N LEU A 51 -18.30 -11.36 -14.21
CA LEU A 51 -19.46 -11.27 -15.08
C LEU A 51 -19.70 -12.53 -15.92
N GLY A 52 -18.62 -13.22 -16.32
CA GLY A 52 -18.71 -14.48 -17.05
C GLY A 52 -19.32 -15.64 -16.23
N GLN A 53 -19.37 -15.52 -14.91
CA GLN A 53 -19.92 -16.53 -14.00
C GLN A 53 -21.32 -16.20 -13.50
N LEU A 54 -21.85 -15.00 -13.78
CA LEU A 54 -23.13 -14.54 -13.28
C LEU A 54 -24.26 -14.76 -14.28
N ASP A 55 -25.48 -14.97 -13.74
CA ASP A 55 -26.69 -14.93 -14.53
C ASP A 55 -26.92 -13.52 -15.09
N GLN A 56 -26.92 -13.42 -16.43
CA GLN A 56 -27.00 -12.15 -17.12
C GLN A 56 -28.34 -11.44 -16.94
N ASP A 57 -29.42 -12.17 -16.69
CA ASP A 57 -30.72 -11.56 -16.50
C ASP A 57 -30.84 -10.93 -15.11
N THR A 58 -30.24 -11.56 -14.10
CA THR A 58 -30.06 -10.96 -12.76
C THR A 58 -29.24 -9.67 -12.84
N VAL A 59 -28.14 -9.66 -13.54
CA VAL A 59 -27.29 -8.47 -13.71
C VAL A 59 -28.06 -7.36 -14.42
N LYS A 60 -28.76 -7.66 -15.51
CA LYS A 60 -29.59 -6.68 -16.25
C LYS A 60 -30.70 -6.11 -15.40
N GLN A 61 -31.36 -6.94 -14.57
CA GLN A 61 -32.40 -6.47 -13.66
C GLN A 61 -31.82 -5.47 -12.64
N GLN A 62 -30.69 -5.81 -12.04
CA GLN A 62 -30.02 -4.94 -11.10
C GLN A 62 -29.50 -3.64 -11.74
N ILE A 63 -28.99 -3.69 -12.97
CA ILE A 63 -28.62 -2.49 -13.73
C ILE A 63 -29.81 -1.53 -13.84
N ARG A 64 -31.00 -2.03 -14.19
CA ARG A 64 -32.21 -1.20 -14.28
C ARG A 64 -32.62 -0.58 -12.94
N GLU A 65 -32.32 -1.26 -11.85
CA GLU A 65 -32.64 -0.82 -10.48
C GLU A 65 -31.64 0.22 -9.94
N TYR A 66 -30.34 -0.01 -10.16
CA TYR A 66 -29.26 0.75 -9.50
C TYR A 66 -28.63 1.82 -10.37
N VAL A 67 -28.72 1.73 -11.71
CA VAL A 67 -28.02 2.63 -12.62
C VAL A 67 -28.96 3.69 -13.19
N PRO A 68 -28.63 4.99 -13.11
CA PRO A 68 -29.43 6.06 -13.70
C PRO A 68 -29.61 5.88 -15.21
N LEU A 69 -30.83 6.05 -15.73
CA LEU A 69 -31.18 5.81 -17.12
C LEU A 69 -30.38 6.67 -18.11
N ASP A 70 -30.06 7.90 -17.75
CA ASP A 70 -29.24 8.79 -18.57
C ASP A 70 -27.78 8.28 -18.66
N ALA A 71 -27.25 7.73 -17.59
CA ALA A 71 -25.93 7.10 -17.57
C ALA A 71 -25.89 5.83 -18.46
N GLN A 72 -26.93 4.99 -18.41
CA GLN A 72 -27.07 3.84 -19.31
C GLN A 72 -27.05 4.27 -20.78
N LYS A 73 -27.76 5.37 -21.12
CA LYS A 73 -27.74 5.91 -22.51
C LYS A 73 -26.36 6.38 -22.94
N ILE A 74 -25.60 7.02 -22.05
CA ILE A 74 -24.20 7.44 -22.33
C ILE A 74 -23.32 6.23 -22.62
N LEU A 75 -23.40 5.20 -21.78
CA LEU A 75 -22.61 3.99 -21.95
C LEU A 75 -23.00 3.20 -23.21
N ALA A 76 -24.29 3.05 -23.47
CA ALA A 76 -24.77 2.41 -24.68
C ALA A 76 -24.31 3.15 -25.94
N ALA A 77 -24.31 4.48 -25.96
CA ALA A 77 -23.80 5.29 -27.07
C ALA A 77 -22.27 5.13 -27.25
N ALA A 78 -21.54 4.83 -26.17
CA ALA A 78 -20.11 4.55 -26.19
C ALA A 78 -19.78 3.07 -26.52
N GLY A 79 -20.78 2.19 -26.63
CA GLY A 79 -20.59 0.75 -26.81
C GLY A 79 -20.03 0.04 -25.57
N LEU A 80 -20.25 0.63 -24.39
CA LEU A 80 -19.77 0.13 -23.11
C LEU A 80 -20.90 -0.54 -22.33
N ARG A 81 -20.54 -1.51 -21.49
CA ARG A 81 -21.47 -2.17 -20.56
C ARG A 81 -21.61 -1.35 -19.29
N ASP A 82 -22.82 -1.33 -18.72
CA ASP A 82 -23.15 -0.55 -17.52
C ASP A 82 -22.32 -1.00 -16.30
N GLU A 83 -22.12 -2.30 -16.12
CA GLU A 83 -21.36 -2.88 -15.04
C GLU A 83 -19.86 -2.57 -15.08
N HIS A 84 -19.34 -2.09 -16.21
CA HIS A 84 -17.96 -1.57 -16.28
C HIS A 84 -17.78 -0.29 -15.47
N VAL A 85 -18.87 0.43 -15.19
CA VAL A 85 -18.83 1.69 -14.45
C VAL A 85 -19.61 1.60 -13.15
N PHE A 86 -20.72 0.88 -13.11
CA PHE A 86 -21.61 0.84 -11.96
C PHE A 86 -21.55 -0.50 -11.23
N PRO A 87 -21.32 -0.49 -9.90
CA PRO A 87 -21.46 -1.70 -9.11
C PRO A 87 -22.93 -2.11 -8.99
N VAL A 88 -23.19 -3.40 -9.10
CA VAL A 88 -24.46 -4.00 -8.74
C VAL A 88 -24.25 -5.11 -7.70
N PRO A 89 -25.26 -5.41 -6.86
CA PRO A 89 -25.09 -6.37 -5.76
C PRO A 89 -24.55 -7.72 -6.21
N ALA A 90 -25.08 -8.31 -7.27
CA ALA A 90 -24.62 -9.63 -7.78
C ALA A 90 -23.12 -9.63 -8.10
N VAL A 91 -22.61 -8.58 -8.73
CA VAL A 91 -21.19 -8.45 -9.07
C VAL A 91 -20.32 -8.33 -7.81
N LEU A 92 -20.74 -7.50 -6.84
CA LEU A 92 -19.98 -7.31 -5.59
C LEU A 92 -20.07 -8.52 -4.65
N GLU A 93 -21.13 -9.31 -4.72
CA GLU A 93 -21.24 -10.57 -3.97
C GLU A 93 -20.38 -11.67 -4.59
N ALA A 94 -20.32 -11.75 -5.91
CA ALA A 94 -19.45 -12.69 -6.63
C ALA A 94 -17.96 -12.33 -6.49
N LYS A 95 -17.64 -11.03 -6.56
CA LYS A 95 -16.25 -10.53 -6.48
C LYS A 95 -16.17 -9.30 -5.58
N PRO A 96 -16.16 -9.46 -4.25
CA PRO A 96 -16.19 -8.35 -3.30
C PRO A 96 -15.02 -7.37 -3.43
N SER A 97 -13.85 -7.84 -3.89
CA SER A 97 -12.68 -7.00 -4.10
C SER A 97 -12.87 -5.91 -5.15
N LEU A 98 -13.88 -6.01 -6.02
CA LEU A 98 -14.23 -4.99 -7.02
C LEU A 98 -14.71 -3.65 -6.41
N VAL A 99 -15.03 -3.60 -5.12
CA VAL A 99 -15.19 -2.32 -4.40
C VAL A 99 -13.98 -1.42 -4.63
N GLY A 100 -12.76 -1.99 -4.69
CA GLY A 100 -11.52 -1.28 -5.00
C GLY A 100 -11.51 -0.68 -6.41
N TYR A 101 -12.01 -1.41 -7.41
CA TYR A 101 -12.14 -0.91 -8.78
C TYR A 101 -13.04 0.31 -8.88
N TYR A 102 -14.28 0.20 -8.40
CA TYR A 102 -15.25 1.31 -8.46
C TYR A 102 -14.81 2.54 -7.68
N ARG A 103 -14.13 2.33 -6.55
CA ARG A 103 -13.50 3.40 -5.77
C ARG A 103 -12.41 4.11 -6.58
N LEU A 104 -11.57 3.34 -7.28
CA LEU A 104 -10.46 3.85 -8.08
C LEU A 104 -10.93 4.59 -9.34
N LEU A 105 -12.06 4.20 -9.93
CA LEU A 105 -12.71 4.98 -11.00
C LEU A 105 -13.02 6.41 -10.55
N LEU A 106 -13.42 6.58 -9.30
CA LEU A 106 -13.67 7.90 -8.71
C LEU A 106 -12.41 8.61 -8.19
N GLY A 107 -11.22 8.06 -8.45
CA GLY A 107 -9.98 8.65 -7.98
C GLY A 107 -9.84 8.68 -6.45
N ALA A 108 -10.62 7.89 -5.70
CA ALA A 108 -10.64 7.94 -4.26
C ALA A 108 -9.52 7.08 -3.63
N PRO A 109 -8.54 7.67 -2.90
CA PRO A 109 -7.52 6.91 -2.18
C PRO A 109 -8.13 6.07 -1.06
N GLN A 110 -7.58 4.87 -0.82
CA GLN A 110 -8.08 3.91 0.17
C GLN A 110 -8.26 4.54 1.57
N LYS A 111 -7.28 5.36 1.99
CA LYS A 111 -7.31 6.00 3.30
C LYS A 111 -8.48 6.96 3.46
N SER A 112 -8.73 7.84 2.51
CA SER A 112 -9.84 8.79 2.56
C SER A 112 -11.19 8.10 2.38
N PHE A 113 -11.25 7.10 1.52
CA PHE A 113 -12.49 6.35 1.25
C PHE A 113 -12.97 5.55 2.46
N TYR A 114 -12.07 4.87 3.19
CA TYR A 114 -12.45 4.02 4.32
C TYR A 114 -12.34 4.68 5.70
N LYS A 115 -11.49 5.71 5.86
CA LYS A 115 -11.27 6.37 7.16
C LYS A 115 -11.86 7.77 7.26
N GLY A 116 -12.32 8.33 6.15
CA GLY A 116 -12.95 9.64 6.11
C GLY A 116 -14.40 9.63 6.62
N SER A 117 -15.06 10.78 6.50
CA SER A 117 -16.48 10.97 6.84
C SER A 117 -17.44 10.28 5.86
N THR A 118 -16.95 9.52 4.90
CA THR A 118 -17.74 8.85 3.85
C THR A 118 -18.64 7.72 4.37
N GLY A 119 -18.37 7.17 5.55
CA GLY A 119 -19.09 5.99 6.08
C GLY A 119 -18.72 4.66 5.40
N MET A 120 -17.79 4.64 4.45
CA MET A 120 -17.44 3.47 3.64
C MET A 120 -16.56 2.46 4.36
N GLY A 121 -16.15 2.69 5.61
CA GLY A 121 -15.25 1.83 6.38
C GLY A 121 -15.68 0.37 6.48
N ARG A 122 -16.99 0.10 6.48
CA ARG A 122 -17.55 -1.26 6.53
C ARG A 122 -17.24 -2.12 5.31
N PHE A 123 -16.97 -1.50 4.15
CA PHE A 123 -16.66 -2.20 2.90
C PHE A 123 -15.18 -2.49 2.71
N LYS A 124 -14.33 -2.02 3.64
CA LYS A 124 -12.88 -2.23 3.57
C LYS A 124 -12.48 -3.70 3.48
N GLY A 125 -13.15 -4.56 4.26
CA GLY A 125 -12.93 -6.00 4.23
C GLY A 125 -13.25 -6.65 2.89
N MET A 126 -14.24 -6.12 2.16
CA MET A 126 -14.56 -6.60 0.81
C MET A 126 -13.38 -6.38 -0.15
N GLU A 127 -12.77 -5.18 -0.15
CA GLU A 127 -11.60 -4.88 -0.98
C GLU A 127 -10.35 -5.67 -0.54
N GLU A 128 -10.07 -5.72 0.76
CA GLU A 128 -8.80 -6.26 1.26
C GLU A 128 -8.80 -7.78 1.40
N LEU A 129 -9.92 -8.38 1.77
CA LEU A 129 -10.03 -9.82 2.04
C LEU A 129 -10.79 -10.57 0.95
N GLY A 130 -11.47 -9.86 0.04
CA GLY A 130 -12.30 -10.47 -1.00
C GLY A 130 -13.52 -11.21 -0.45
N THR A 131 -14.03 -10.83 0.72
CA THR A 131 -15.16 -11.51 1.38
C THR A 131 -16.22 -10.51 1.84
N VAL A 132 -17.49 -10.93 1.79
CA VAL A 132 -18.61 -10.16 2.33
C VAL A 132 -18.99 -10.75 3.68
N SER A 133 -18.79 -9.98 4.77
CA SER A 133 -19.25 -10.42 6.09
C SER A 133 -20.77 -10.31 6.19
N GLU A 134 -21.40 -11.11 7.06
CA GLU A 134 -22.85 -11.05 7.30
C GLU A 134 -23.34 -9.66 7.74
N LYS A 135 -22.52 -8.94 8.51
CA LYS A 135 -22.80 -7.56 8.92
C LYS A 135 -22.73 -6.56 7.76
N THR A 136 -21.97 -6.86 6.72
CA THR A 136 -21.77 -5.99 5.55
C THR A 136 -22.79 -6.28 4.45
N ARG A 137 -23.20 -7.53 4.30
CA ARG A 137 -24.10 -7.99 3.23
C ARG A 137 -25.36 -7.13 3.05
N PRO A 138 -26.16 -6.78 4.10
CA PRO A 138 -27.34 -5.93 3.93
C PRO A 138 -27.04 -4.53 3.38
N TRP A 139 -25.79 -4.10 3.42
CA TRP A 139 -25.35 -2.78 2.97
C TRP A 139 -24.79 -2.77 1.56
N VAL A 140 -24.62 -3.91 0.92
CA VAL A 140 -24.12 -3.99 -0.46
C VAL A 140 -25.07 -3.27 -1.44
N PRO A 141 -26.40 -3.46 -1.38
CA PRO A 141 -27.34 -2.70 -2.20
C PRO A 141 -27.22 -1.18 -1.97
N VAL A 142 -27.11 -0.76 -0.70
CA VAL A 142 -26.97 0.66 -0.34
C VAL A 142 -25.65 1.23 -0.90
N PHE A 143 -24.56 0.46 -0.86
CA PHE A 143 -23.31 0.85 -1.50
C PHE A 143 -23.50 1.12 -3.00
N CYS A 144 -24.16 0.22 -3.71
CA CYS A 144 -24.41 0.37 -5.16
C CYS A 144 -25.23 1.66 -5.45
N GLN A 145 -26.27 1.92 -4.68
CA GLN A 145 -27.07 3.14 -4.79
C GLN A 145 -26.25 4.41 -4.54
N VAL A 146 -25.45 4.43 -3.48
CA VAL A 146 -24.64 5.60 -3.10
C VAL A 146 -23.56 5.87 -4.13
N MET A 147 -22.95 4.82 -4.70
CA MET A 147 -21.92 4.95 -5.74
C MET A 147 -22.47 5.38 -7.10
N ALA A 148 -23.75 5.12 -7.38
CA ALA A 148 -24.36 5.43 -8.67
C ALA A 148 -24.28 6.93 -9.02
N LYS A 149 -24.52 7.81 -8.05
CA LYS A 149 -24.51 9.27 -8.29
C LYS A 149 -23.14 9.78 -8.73
N PRO A 150 -22.05 9.61 -7.96
CA PRO A 150 -20.74 10.12 -8.36
C PRO A 150 -20.21 9.45 -9.64
N LEU A 151 -20.55 8.18 -9.90
CA LEU A 151 -20.15 7.51 -11.14
C LEU A 151 -20.92 8.05 -12.35
N ALA A 152 -22.20 8.40 -12.20
CA ALA A 152 -22.93 9.08 -13.26
C ALA A 152 -22.40 10.50 -13.50
N GLU A 153 -21.99 11.22 -12.46
CA GLU A 153 -21.33 12.53 -12.59
C GLU A 153 -20.00 12.40 -13.35
N LEU A 154 -19.20 11.35 -13.07
CA LEU A 154 -17.97 11.04 -13.79
C LEU A 154 -18.26 10.88 -15.30
N LEU A 155 -19.26 10.08 -15.67
CA LEU A 155 -19.63 9.86 -17.09
C LEU A 155 -20.06 11.15 -17.78
N ARG A 156 -20.83 11.99 -17.11
CA ARG A 156 -21.25 13.29 -17.68
C ARG A 156 -20.08 14.24 -17.86
N GLY A 157 -19.05 14.13 -17.00
CA GLY A 157 -17.85 14.96 -17.03
C GLY A 157 -16.81 14.54 -18.05
N ILE A 158 -16.88 13.31 -18.60
CA ILE A 158 -15.91 12.79 -19.57
C ILE A 158 -16.61 12.61 -20.94
N PRO A 159 -16.43 13.55 -21.86
CA PRO A 159 -17.00 13.40 -23.21
C PRO A 159 -16.41 12.19 -23.93
N LYS A 160 -17.27 11.34 -24.52
CA LYS A 160 -16.85 10.18 -25.33
C LYS A 160 -15.94 9.20 -24.58
N ILE A 161 -16.35 8.84 -23.37
CA ILE A 161 -15.62 7.83 -22.58
C ILE A 161 -15.45 6.53 -23.38
N THR A 162 -14.28 5.92 -23.23
CA THR A 162 -13.91 4.67 -23.92
C THR A 162 -13.55 3.59 -22.90
N GLU A 163 -13.47 2.33 -23.34
CA GLU A 163 -12.97 1.23 -22.52
C GLU A 163 -11.53 1.48 -22.02
N ARG A 164 -10.72 2.12 -22.85
CA ARG A 164 -9.36 2.51 -22.49
C ARG A 164 -9.36 3.48 -21.31
N ASP A 165 -10.24 4.47 -21.31
CA ASP A 165 -10.36 5.43 -20.20
C ASP A 165 -10.72 4.70 -18.89
N LEU A 166 -11.65 3.73 -18.96
CA LEU A 166 -12.03 2.91 -17.81
C LEU A 166 -10.87 2.04 -17.28
N CYS A 167 -9.93 1.64 -18.15
CA CYS A 167 -8.71 0.94 -17.72
C CYS A 167 -7.66 1.89 -17.16
N GLU A 168 -7.56 3.13 -17.65
CA GLU A 168 -6.50 4.09 -17.29
C GLU A 168 -6.85 4.93 -16.06
N LEU A 169 -8.10 5.37 -15.89
CA LEU A 169 -8.55 6.18 -14.75
C LEU A 169 -8.17 5.57 -13.38
N PRO A 170 -8.42 4.29 -13.11
CA PRO A 170 -8.03 3.67 -11.86
C PRO A 170 -6.52 3.74 -11.59
N LEU A 171 -5.69 3.73 -12.64
CA LEU A 171 -4.24 3.73 -12.52
C LEU A 171 -3.69 5.04 -11.96
N LEU A 172 -4.38 6.16 -12.17
CA LEU A 172 -3.97 7.47 -11.66
C LEU A 172 -3.84 7.48 -10.12
N THR A 173 -4.82 6.89 -9.45
CA THR A 173 -4.82 6.78 -7.99
C THR A 173 -4.07 5.56 -7.49
N PHE A 174 -4.14 4.44 -8.22
CA PHE A 174 -3.43 3.21 -7.88
C PHE A 174 -1.91 3.40 -7.88
N GLY A 175 -1.35 4.14 -8.82
CA GLY A 175 0.08 4.49 -8.86
C GLY A 175 0.54 5.18 -7.58
N SER A 176 -0.23 6.14 -7.07
CA SER A 176 0.04 6.82 -5.80
C SER A 176 -0.02 5.85 -4.60
N GLN A 177 -0.94 4.88 -4.61
CA GLN A 177 -1.02 3.85 -3.56
C GLN A 177 0.19 2.91 -3.59
N LEU A 178 0.64 2.50 -4.78
CA LEU A 178 1.87 1.72 -4.94
C LEU A 178 3.09 2.46 -4.38
N GLN A 179 3.19 3.76 -4.66
CA GLN A 179 4.26 4.61 -4.12
C GLN A 179 4.21 4.67 -2.59
N GLY A 180 3.03 4.91 -2.01
CA GLY A 180 2.83 4.92 -0.55
C GLY A 180 3.18 3.58 0.11
N SER A 181 2.73 2.48 -0.48
CA SER A 181 3.05 1.13 -0.02
C SER A 181 4.56 0.83 -0.09
N ASN A 182 5.23 1.27 -1.16
CA ASN A 182 6.68 1.13 -1.29
C ASN A 182 7.42 1.95 -0.23
N ASN A 183 6.99 3.16 0.05
CA ASN A 183 7.60 4.00 1.10
C ASN A 183 7.46 3.35 2.48
N THR A 184 6.29 2.78 2.79
CA THR A 184 6.06 2.02 4.03
C THR A 184 6.99 0.81 4.12
N ARG A 185 7.19 0.08 3.01
CA ARG A 185 8.12 -1.06 2.96
C ARG A 185 9.56 -0.63 3.22
N ILE A 186 10.00 0.46 2.60
CA ILE A 186 11.36 1.00 2.80
C ILE A 186 11.55 1.37 4.27
N GLY A 187 10.57 2.03 4.89
CA GLY A 187 10.60 2.34 6.32
C GLY A 187 10.76 1.10 7.20
N LYS A 188 9.96 0.05 6.94
CA LYS A 188 10.05 -1.22 7.68
C LYS A 188 11.40 -1.92 7.51
N ILE A 189 12.01 -1.86 6.33
CA ILE A 189 13.35 -2.42 6.11
C ILE A 189 14.37 -1.63 6.92
N ALA A 190 14.37 -0.30 6.84
CA ALA A 190 15.28 0.55 7.59
C ALA A 190 15.18 0.33 9.11
N MET A 191 13.96 0.16 9.65
CA MET A 191 13.76 -0.20 11.07
C MET A 191 14.44 -1.54 11.42
N LYS A 192 14.29 -2.55 10.57
CA LYS A 192 14.94 -3.86 10.77
C LYS A 192 16.46 -3.74 10.70
N ASP A 193 16.99 -2.99 9.75
CA ASP A 193 18.44 -2.78 9.60
C ASP A 193 19.02 -2.10 10.84
N VAL A 194 18.37 -1.06 11.35
CA VAL A 194 18.75 -0.39 12.60
C VAL A 194 18.70 -1.36 13.79
N PHE A 195 17.65 -2.19 13.87
CA PHE A 195 17.53 -3.18 14.95
C PHE A 195 18.64 -4.24 14.88
N VAL A 196 19.00 -4.70 13.69
CA VAL A 196 20.14 -5.62 13.48
C VAL A 196 21.45 -4.96 13.89
N ALA A 197 21.71 -3.73 13.49
CA ALA A 197 22.90 -2.98 13.90
C ALA A 197 22.98 -2.82 15.43
N VAL A 198 21.88 -2.49 16.08
CA VAL A 198 21.82 -2.43 17.55
C VAL A 198 22.11 -3.80 18.17
N LYS A 199 21.55 -4.88 17.60
CA LYS A 199 21.82 -6.25 18.05
C LYS A 199 23.29 -6.60 17.99
N GLU A 200 23.98 -6.24 16.90
CA GLU A 200 25.42 -6.47 16.74
C GLU A 200 26.24 -5.72 17.78
N ILE A 201 25.91 -4.44 18.06
CA ILE A 201 26.59 -3.61 19.07
C ILE A 201 26.50 -4.25 20.45
N VAL A 202 25.33 -4.79 20.81
CA VAL A 202 25.06 -5.33 22.17
C VAL A 202 25.23 -6.84 22.25
N ALA A 203 25.70 -7.52 21.22
CA ALA A 203 25.69 -8.97 21.08
C ALA A 203 26.24 -9.74 22.28
N LYS A 204 27.32 -9.27 22.87
CA LYS A 204 27.99 -9.92 24.04
C LYS A 204 27.15 -9.88 25.34
N TYR A 205 26.10 -9.05 25.39
CA TYR A 205 25.23 -8.91 26.57
C TYR A 205 23.86 -9.54 26.38
N VAL A 206 23.56 -10.06 25.18
CA VAL A 206 22.26 -10.61 24.83
C VAL A 206 22.03 -11.94 25.54
N VAL A 207 20.93 -12.02 26.28
CA VAL A 207 20.49 -13.24 26.98
C VAL A 207 19.44 -13.98 26.13
N SER A 208 18.53 -13.26 25.47
CA SER A 208 17.54 -13.84 24.58
C SER A 208 17.19 -12.90 23.45
N THR A 209 16.75 -13.48 22.31
CA THR A 209 16.40 -12.74 21.09
C THR A 209 15.16 -13.33 20.43
N THR A 210 14.30 -12.44 19.92
CA THR A 210 13.22 -12.76 18.99
C THR A 210 13.37 -11.89 17.75
N GLU A 211 12.45 -11.99 16.77
CA GLU A 211 12.45 -11.14 15.57
C GLU A 211 12.30 -9.64 15.87
N SER A 212 11.69 -9.28 17.01
CA SER A 212 11.36 -7.90 17.35
C SER A 212 11.83 -7.45 18.73
N LYS A 213 12.51 -8.32 19.51
CA LYS A 213 12.93 -8.01 20.87
C LYS A 213 14.27 -8.64 21.20
N LEU A 214 15.10 -7.90 21.94
CA LEU A 214 16.34 -8.38 22.56
C LEU A 214 16.23 -8.17 24.07
N THR A 215 16.56 -9.18 24.83
CA THR A 215 16.75 -9.07 26.28
C THR A 215 18.23 -9.23 26.59
N LEU A 216 18.78 -8.33 27.36
CA LEU A 216 20.19 -8.35 27.74
C LEU A 216 20.37 -7.99 29.22
N LYS A 217 21.55 -8.29 29.76
CA LYS A 217 22.01 -7.84 31.08
C LYS A 217 23.07 -6.78 30.89
N ASN A 218 22.89 -5.63 31.56
CA ASN A 218 23.91 -4.58 31.54
C ASN A 218 25.01 -4.89 32.61
N SER A 219 26.03 -4.03 32.68
CA SER A 219 27.16 -4.19 33.62
C SER A 219 26.73 -4.19 35.08
N ALA A 220 25.58 -3.63 35.42
CA ALA A 220 25.01 -3.65 36.77
C ALA A 220 24.10 -4.88 37.03
N GLY A 221 24.07 -5.86 36.11
CA GLY A 221 23.23 -7.05 36.21
C GLY A 221 21.74 -6.81 35.94
N ARG A 222 21.33 -5.60 35.56
CA ARG A 222 19.93 -5.26 35.32
C ARG A 222 19.47 -5.72 33.97
N THR A 223 18.18 -6.07 33.85
CA THR A 223 17.57 -6.45 32.58
C THR A 223 17.32 -5.22 31.74
N VAL A 224 17.79 -5.25 30.49
CA VAL A 224 17.49 -4.24 29.50
C VAL A 224 16.73 -4.91 28.35
N LEU A 225 15.62 -4.29 27.95
CA LEU A 225 14.79 -4.71 26.83
C LEU A 225 14.98 -3.72 25.67
N ILE A 226 15.36 -4.23 24.50
CA ILE A 226 15.39 -3.49 23.24
C ILE A 226 14.29 -4.07 22.35
N ALA A 227 13.36 -3.25 21.89
CA ALA A 227 12.21 -3.73 21.13
C ALA A 227 11.88 -2.81 19.95
N LEU A 228 11.54 -3.44 18.80
CA LEU A 228 10.83 -2.77 17.73
C LEU A 228 9.43 -2.38 18.23
N ALA A 229 9.00 -1.16 17.91
CA ALA A 229 7.72 -0.62 18.32
C ALA A 229 7.12 0.23 17.19
N HIS A 230 5.96 0.78 17.41
CA HIS A 230 5.29 1.65 16.43
C HIS A 230 5.69 3.13 16.61
N ASP A 231 5.93 3.54 17.86
CA ASP A 231 6.26 4.92 18.22
C ASP A 231 6.90 4.92 19.63
N PRO A 232 8.19 5.21 19.78
CA PRO A 232 9.22 5.29 18.74
C PRO A 232 9.54 3.93 18.08
N ASP A 233 10.18 3.93 16.92
CA ASP A 233 10.47 2.73 16.13
C ASP A 233 11.30 1.68 16.85
N VAL A 234 12.32 2.11 17.67
CA VAL A 234 13.06 1.22 18.56
C VAL A 234 13.07 1.83 19.96
N ARG A 235 12.67 1.03 20.94
CA ARG A 235 12.68 1.41 22.38
C ARG A 235 13.73 0.61 23.13
N ILE A 236 14.49 1.31 23.99
CA ILE A 236 15.41 0.70 24.96
C ILE A 236 14.93 1.03 26.37
N GLN A 237 14.63 0.00 27.13
CA GLN A 237 14.07 0.09 28.48
C GLN A 237 14.93 -0.71 29.44
N GLU A 238 15.13 -0.20 30.68
CA GLU A 238 15.83 -0.89 31.74
C GLU A 238 14.86 -1.20 32.89
N GLN A 239 14.89 -2.44 33.36
CA GLN A 239 14.15 -2.83 34.56
C GLN A 239 15.01 -2.53 35.81
N VAL A 240 14.49 -1.66 36.68
CA VAL A 240 15.13 -1.33 37.96
C VAL A 240 14.12 -1.66 39.05
N SER A 241 14.38 -2.71 39.83
CA SER A 241 13.38 -3.29 40.74
C SER A 241 12.09 -3.60 40.00
N ASP A 242 10.95 -3.10 40.46
CA ASP A 242 9.64 -3.30 39.80
C ASP A 242 9.27 -2.22 38.80
N GLN A 243 10.18 -1.27 38.53
CA GLN A 243 9.91 -0.15 37.62
C GLN A 243 10.63 -0.31 36.28
N VAL A 244 9.96 0.10 35.20
CA VAL A 244 10.51 0.15 33.85
C VAL A 244 10.94 1.58 33.56
N HIS A 245 12.23 1.77 33.33
CA HIS A 245 12.79 3.05 32.92
C HIS A 245 13.07 3.08 31.44
N HIS A 246 12.52 4.03 30.76
CA HIS A 246 12.82 4.29 29.35
C HIS A 246 14.18 4.98 29.22
N LYS A 247 15.09 4.43 28.43
CA LYS A 247 16.46 4.93 28.29
C LYS A 247 16.72 5.60 26.96
N VAL A 248 16.28 4.97 25.87
CA VAL A 248 16.53 5.47 24.51
C VAL A 248 15.29 5.27 23.64
N ALA A 249 14.95 6.31 22.88
CA ALA A 249 14.02 6.28 21.77
C ALA A 249 14.78 6.47 20.46
N ILE A 250 14.63 5.57 19.50
CA ILE A 250 15.20 5.73 18.17
C ILE A 250 14.05 5.83 17.18
N GLU A 251 14.02 6.91 16.43
CA GLU A 251 13.11 7.13 15.32
C GLU A 251 13.86 6.91 14.01
N VAL A 252 13.36 6.05 13.14
CA VAL A 252 14.02 5.65 11.89
C VAL A 252 13.30 6.28 10.70
N LYS A 253 13.97 7.14 9.97
CA LYS A 253 13.43 7.75 8.75
C LYS A 253 14.10 7.12 7.52
N GLY A 254 13.54 6.01 7.06
CA GLY A 254 13.99 5.32 5.84
C GLY A 254 13.75 6.16 4.57
N GLY A 255 14.63 5.99 3.58
CA GLY A 255 14.54 6.60 2.26
C GLY A 255 15.65 7.60 1.97
N THR A 256 15.84 7.87 0.68
CA THR A 256 16.97 8.66 0.13
C THR A 256 16.57 10.02 -0.43
N ASP A 257 15.34 10.49 -0.14
CA ASP A 257 14.84 11.76 -0.62
C ASP A 257 15.47 12.94 0.17
N VAL A 258 16.50 13.53 -0.42
CA VAL A 258 17.24 14.65 0.18
C VAL A 258 16.36 15.90 0.29
N SER A 259 15.40 16.10 -0.61
CA SER A 259 14.51 17.29 -0.59
C SER A 259 13.60 17.33 0.64
N ASN A 260 13.34 16.18 1.25
CA ASN A 260 12.48 16.01 2.43
C ASN A 260 13.23 15.84 3.77
N VAL A 261 14.54 16.01 3.78
CA VAL A 261 15.37 15.80 5.00
C VAL A 261 14.90 16.68 6.16
N HIS A 262 14.66 17.96 5.92
CA HIS A 262 14.21 18.90 6.95
C HIS A 262 12.83 18.51 7.53
N ASN A 263 11.88 18.13 6.68
CA ASN A 263 10.55 17.69 7.14
C ASN A 263 10.66 16.41 7.98
N ARG A 264 11.49 15.47 7.57
CA ARG A 264 11.75 14.22 8.29
C ARG A 264 12.43 14.43 9.63
N ALA A 265 13.38 15.36 9.69
CA ALA A 265 14.02 15.78 10.96
C ALA A 265 12.97 16.37 11.91
N GLY A 266 12.10 17.27 11.42
CA GLY A 266 11.03 17.85 12.22
C GLY A 266 9.99 16.82 12.69
N GLU A 267 9.69 15.79 11.91
CA GLU A 267 8.83 14.67 12.32
C GLU A 267 9.51 13.82 13.41
N ALA A 268 10.80 13.52 13.27
CA ALA A 268 11.57 12.79 14.28
C ALA A 268 11.63 13.55 15.60
N GLU A 269 11.84 14.87 15.55
CA GLU A 269 11.81 15.74 16.73
C GLU A 269 10.46 15.68 17.45
N LYS A 270 9.35 15.75 16.71
CA LYS A 270 7.98 15.60 17.28
C LYS A 270 7.78 14.25 17.96
N SER A 271 8.26 13.16 17.35
CA SER A 271 8.20 11.81 17.93
C SER A 271 9.02 11.73 19.23
N HIS A 272 10.23 12.30 19.26
CA HIS A 272 11.05 12.37 20.46
C HIS A 272 10.39 13.19 21.57
N GLN A 273 9.81 14.33 21.25
CA GLN A 273 9.10 15.17 22.23
C GLN A 273 7.88 14.46 22.81
N LYS A 274 7.15 13.71 22.01
CA LYS A 274 6.04 12.90 22.45
C LYS A 274 6.51 11.75 23.38
N ALA A 275 7.56 11.03 22.98
CA ALA A 275 8.15 9.99 23.80
C ALA A 275 8.62 10.56 25.16
N LYS A 276 9.29 11.71 25.17
CA LYS A 276 9.74 12.39 26.38
C LYS A 276 8.60 12.71 27.36
N LYS A 277 7.45 13.19 26.83
CA LYS A 277 6.25 13.45 27.67
C LYS A 277 5.72 12.18 28.33
N ILE A 278 5.66 11.06 27.58
CA ILE A 278 5.16 9.78 28.10
C ILE A 278 6.14 9.17 29.13
N TRP A 279 7.44 9.43 28.98
CA TRP A 279 8.48 8.83 29.83
C TRP A 279 8.76 9.62 31.11
N LEU A 280 8.33 10.88 31.18
CA LEU A 280 8.48 11.75 32.33
C LEU A 280 7.17 11.91 33.13
N SER A 281 6.07 11.34 32.66
CA SER A 281 4.80 11.20 33.38
C SER A 281 4.77 9.90 34.18
#